data_cb9ddd15e24b7bda1ea252f983381fc7
#
_entry.id   cb9ddd15e24b7bda1ea252f983381fc7
#
_cell.length_a   1.000
_cell.length_b   1.000
_cell.length_c   1.000
_cell.angle_alpha   90.00
_cell.angle_beta   90.00
_cell.angle_gamma   90.00
#
_symmetry.space_group_name_H-M   'P 1'
#
loop_
_entity.id
_entity.type
_entity.pdbx_description
1 polymer ?
#
loop_
_entity_poly.entity_id
_entity_poly.type
_entity_poly.pdbx_seq_one_letter_code
_entity_poly.pdbx_strand_id
1 'polypeptide(L)'
;MSPDTVHFKAGADKWSIVEAIEHLVMAEESMLAQLTTSASTADLDPQDRSVKNFQIVIKVMERDIPVDVPDESMEPHGEFNLEELLERWKAVRRETGTYIEAIGQENAADLVYRHPFAGPLDMAETLRFIDVHFDNHMRHIDTIKAQ
;
A
#
# COMPACT_ATOMS: atom_id res chain seq x y z
N MET A 1 -8.75 7.13 20.85
CA MET A 1 -7.82 6.00 21.00
C MET A 1 -6.67 6.45 21.90
N SER A 2 -6.34 5.67 22.93
CA SER A 2 -5.27 6.04 23.85
C SER A 2 -3.88 5.76 23.25
N PRO A 3 -2.82 6.46 23.68
CA PRO A 3 -1.46 6.18 23.27
C PRO A 3 -1.05 4.72 23.52
N ASP A 4 -1.48 4.13 24.62
CA ASP A 4 -1.18 2.73 24.94
C ASP A 4 -1.79 1.77 23.91
N THR A 5 -2.99 2.05 23.44
CA THR A 5 -3.66 1.23 22.42
C THR A 5 -2.93 1.30 21.08
N VAL A 6 -2.52 2.48 20.64
CA VAL A 6 -1.90 2.64 19.31
C VAL A 6 -0.50 2.02 19.24
N HIS A 7 0.19 1.90 20.38
CA HIS A 7 1.51 1.27 20.45
C HIS A 7 1.48 -0.18 20.93
N PHE A 8 0.30 -0.72 21.23
CA PHE A 8 0.18 -2.12 21.70
C PHE A 8 0.55 -3.09 20.58
N LYS A 9 1.35 -4.11 20.96
CA LYS A 9 1.73 -5.21 20.07
C LYS A 9 1.21 -6.53 20.64
N ALA A 10 0.48 -7.28 19.84
CA ALA A 10 -0.06 -8.58 20.23
C ALA A 10 1.03 -9.67 20.34
N GLY A 11 2.23 -9.40 19.84
CA GLY A 11 3.39 -10.26 19.91
C GLY A 11 4.62 -9.50 19.43
N ALA A 12 5.82 -10.00 19.73
CA ALA A 12 7.08 -9.34 19.37
C ALA A 12 7.25 -9.16 17.85
N ASP A 13 6.66 -10.08 17.08
CA ASP A 13 6.69 -10.11 15.62
C ASP A 13 5.44 -9.50 14.98
N LYS A 14 4.55 -8.93 15.78
CA LYS A 14 3.31 -8.28 15.31
C LYS A 14 3.45 -6.76 15.34
N TRP A 15 2.82 -6.12 14.38
CA TRP A 15 2.83 -4.65 14.31
C TRP A 15 1.78 -4.05 15.25
N SER A 16 2.11 -2.90 15.82
CA SER A 16 1.15 -2.02 16.48
C SER A 16 0.29 -1.29 15.44
N ILE A 17 -0.73 -0.58 15.90
CA ILE A 17 -1.55 0.26 15.02
C ILE A 17 -0.68 1.32 14.33
N VAL A 18 0.21 1.98 15.08
CA VAL A 18 1.12 3.00 14.53
C VAL A 18 2.01 2.40 13.45
N GLU A 19 2.60 1.23 13.72
CA GLU A 19 3.45 0.55 12.74
C GLU A 19 2.68 0.13 11.48
N ALA A 20 1.45 -0.36 11.63
CA ALA A 20 0.60 -0.72 10.49
C ALA A 20 0.28 0.50 9.63
N ILE A 21 -0.05 1.62 10.24
CA ILE A 21 -0.33 2.88 9.52
C ILE A 21 0.94 3.42 8.87
N GLU A 22 2.08 3.37 9.56
CA GLU A 22 3.37 3.76 8.99
C GLU A 22 3.67 2.97 7.71
N HIS A 23 3.48 1.65 7.75
CA HIS A 23 3.67 0.80 6.57
C HIS A 23 2.73 1.19 5.42
N LEU A 24 1.45 1.44 5.70
CA LEU A 24 0.48 1.88 4.70
C LEU A 24 0.91 3.21 4.05
N VAL A 25 1.32 4.16 4.86
CA VAL A 25 1.77 5.48 4.37
C VAL A 25 3.00 5.33 3.49
N MET A 26 4.00 4.57 3.94
CA MET A 26 5.23 4.33 3.19
C MET A 26 4.94 3.64 1.87
N ALA A 27 4.07 2.63 1.85
CA ALA A 27 3.70 1.91 0.65
C ALA A 27 3.00 2.83 -0.36
N GLU A 28 2.05 3.65 0.09
CA GLU A 28 1.34 4.58 -0.79
C GLU A 28 2.24 5.71 -1.30
N GLU A 29 3.16 6.21 -0.47
CA GLU A 29 4.16 7.19 -0.90
C GLU A 29 5.09 6.62 -1.97
N SER A 30 5.50 5.37 -1.82
CA SER A 30 6.32 4.67 -2.80
C SER A 30 5.57 4.45 -4.12
N MET A 31 4.30 4.06 -4.04
CA MET A 31 3.46 3.91 -5.23
C MET A 31 3.27 5.25 -5.97
N LEU A 32 2.99 6.32 -5.24
CA LEU A 32 2.84 7.65 -5.83
C LEU A 32 4.13 8.11 -6.52
N ALA A 33 5.28 7.86 -5.90
CA ALA A 33 6.58 8.19 -6.48
C ALA A 33 6.79 7.47 -7.82
N GLN A 34 6.42 6.20 -7.92
CA GLN A 34 6.49 5.46 -9.18
C GLN A 34 5.50 6.00 -10.22
N LEU A 35 4.26 6.29 -9.81
CA LEU A 35 3.22 6.80 -10.71
C LEU A 35 3.62 8.14 -11.34
N THR A 36 4.30 9.00 -10.59
CA THR A 36 4.64 10.35 -11.03
C THR A 36 6.01 10.46 -11.69
N THR A 37 6.80 9.39 -11.68
CA THR A 37 8.13 9.39 -12.30
C THR A 37 8.05 8.77 -13.69
N SER A 38 8.14 9.59 -14.75
CA SER A 38 8.03 9.15 -16.15
C SER A 38 9.08 8.08 -16.52
N ALA A 39 10.26 8.11 -15.89
CA ALA A 39 11.31 7.11 -16.14
C ALA A 39 10.89 5.70 -15.70
N SER A 40 10.09 5.58 -14.64
CA SER A 40 9.67 4.26 -14.16
C SER A 40 8.60 3.62 -15.06
N THR A 41 7.77 4.40 -15.72
CA THR A 41 6.77 3.85 -16.66
C THR A 41 7.41 3.35 -17.96
N ALA A 42 8.54 3.91 -18.37
CA ALA A 42 9.27 3.48 -19.57
C ALA A 42 9.87 2.08 -19.41
N ASP A 43 10.14 1.66 -18.17
CA ASP A 43 10.76 0.37 -17.86
C ASP A 43 9.73 -0.75 -17.63
N LEU A 44 8.43 -0.45 -17.74
CA LEU A 44 7.37 -1.43 -17.51
C LEU A 44 7.06 -2.22 -18.78
N ASP A 45 7.57 -3.46 -18.84
CA ASP A 45 7.36 -4.34 -19.98
C ASP A 45 6.04 -5.12 -19.82
N PRO A 46 5.10 -4.99 -20.77
CA PRO A 46 3.86 -5.77 -20.74
C PRO A 46 4.08 -7.29 -20.66
N GLN A 47 5.21 -7.80 -21.17
CA GLN A 47 5.53 -9.22 -21.09
C GLN A 47 5.82 -9.70 -19.67
N ASP A 48 6.19 -8.80 -18.78
CA ASP A 48 6.42 -9.11 -17.36
C ASP A 48 5.13 -9.18 -16.56
N ARG A 49 3.99 -8.84 -17.16
CA ARG A 49 2.69 -8.90 -16.49
C ARG A 49 2.29 -10.34 -16.19
N SER A 50 1.67 -10.54 -15.04
CA SER A 50 1.06 -11.81 -14.67
C SER A 50 -0.29 -11.58 -14.03
N VAL A 51 -1.35 -11.72 -14.79
CA VAL A 51 -2.73 -11.65 -14.29
C VAL A 51 -2.94 -12.68 -13.17
N LYS A 52 -2.37 -13.87 -13.35
CA LYS A 52 -2.43 -14.93 -12.33
C LYS A 52 -1.81 -14.46 -11.00
N ASN A 53 -0.59 -13.90 -11.06
CA ASN A 53 0.08 -13.40 -9.86
C ASN A 53 -0.69 -12.25 -9.21
N PHE A 54 -1.25 -11.34 -10.00
CA PHE A 54 -2.08 -10.27 -9.49
C PHE A 54 -3.30 -10.81 -8.75
N GLN A 55 -3.98 -11.80 -9.31
CA GLN A 55 -5.13 -12.44 -8.66
C GLN A 55 -4.73 -13.12 -7.35
N ILE A 56 -3.54 -13.74 -7.30
CA ILE A 56 -3.01 -14.33 -6.06
C ILE A 56 -2.79 -13.23 -5.01
N VAL A 57 -2.19 -12.10 -5.38
CA VAL A 57 -1.98 -10.97 -4.45
C VAL A 57 -3.30 -10.50 -3.87
N ILE A 58 -4.31 -10.30 -4.72
CA ILE A 58 -5.64 -9.85 -4.27
C ILE A 58 -6.26 -10.86 -3.29
N LYS A 59 -6.22 -12.14 -3.61
CA LYS A 59 -6.78 -13.19 -2.73
C LYS A 59 -6.04 -13.29 -1.39
N VAL A 60 -4.73 -13.18 -1.42
CA VAL A 60 -3.91 -13.20 -0.20
C VAL A 60 -4.31 -12.05 0.73
N MET A 61 -4.49 -10.86 0.18
CA MET A 61 -4.90 -9.69 0.95
C MET A 61 -6.33 -9.81 1.47
N GLU A 62 -7.26 -10.27 0.65
CA GLU A 62 -8.68 -10.43 1.03
C GLU A 62 -8.88 -11.50 2.10
N ARG A 63 -8.04 -12.52 2.13
CA ARG A 63 -8.12 -13.65 3.07
C ARG A 63 -7.22 -13.50 4.29
N ASP A 64 -6.53 -12.37 4.41
CA ASP A 64 -5.60 -12.08 5.51
C ASP A 64 -4.52 -13.15 5.69
N ILE A 65 -4.04 -13.72 4.59
CA ILE A 65 -2.94 -14.68 4.62
C ILE A 65 -1.64 -13.91 4.94
N PRO A 66 -0.89 -14.31 5.97
CA PRO A 66 0.35 -13.63 6.33
C PRO A 66 1.37 -13.67 5.19
N VAL A 67 1.99 -12.53 4.91
CA VAL A 67 3.03 -12.39 3.88
C VAL A 67 4.15 -11.54 4.48
N ASP A 68 5.40 -11.93 4.20
CA ASP A 68 6.55 -11.12 4.60
C ASP A 68 6.61 -9.84 3.77
N VAL A 69 7.08 -8.76 4.40
CA VAL A 69 7.32 -7.49 3.71
C VAL A 69 8.41 -7.72 2.66
N PRO A 70 8.15 -7.42 1.37
CA PRO A 70 9.08 -7.73 0.29
C PRO A 70 10.41 -6.97 0.34
N ASP A 71 10.44 -5.83 1.02
CA ASP A 71 11.60 -4.95 1.09
C ASP A 71 11.71 -4.37 2.51
N GLU A 72 12.91 -4.42 3.08
CA GLU A 72 13.17 -3.84 4.39
C GLU A 72 12.82 -2.36 4.48
N SER A 73 12.89 -1.63 3.36
CA SER A 73 12.49 -0.21 3.31
C SER A 73 11.00 0.00 3.61
N MET A 74 10.18 -1.05 3.50
CA MET A 74 8.75 -1.02 3.81
C MET A 74 8.44 -1.45 5.24
N GLU A 75 9.45 -1.86 6.01
CA GLU A 75 9.26 -2.20 7.42
C GLU A 75 9.09 -0.94 8.27
N PRO A 76 8.06 -0.90 9.13
CA PRO A 76 7.87 0.26 10.00
C PRO A 76 8.94 0.35 11.08
N HIS A 77 9.30 1.57 11.44
CA HIS A 77 10.29 1.85 12.49
C HIS A 77 9.66 2.10 13.86
N GLY A 78 8.37 2.45 13.90
CA GLY A 78 7.66 2.75 15.13
C GLY A 78 8.02 4.10 15.77
N GLU A 79 8.77 4.95 15.08
CA GLU A 79 9.30 6.21 15.59
C GLU A 79 8.35 7.40 15.40
N PHE A 80 7.36 7.27 14.51
CA PHE A 80 6.43 8.35 14.21
C PHE A 80 5.25 8.35 15.18
N ASN A 81 4.70 9.53 15.46
CA ASN A 81 3.42 9.59 16.14
C ASN A 81 2.26 9.47 15.14
N LEU A 82 1.10 9.06 15.64
CA LEU A 82 -0.08 8.82 14.81
C LEU A 82 -0.52 10.07 14.05
N GLU A 83 -0.47 11.23 14.67
CA GLU A 83 -0.90 12.49 14.06
C GLU A 83 -0.06 12.85 12.85
N GLU A 84 1.27 12.72 12.96
CA GLU A 84 2.19 12.93 11.83
C GLU A 84 1.91 11.97 10.67
N LEU A 85 1.68 10.70 10.98
CA LEU A 85 1.39 9.68 9.97
C LEU A 85 0.07 9.96 9.26
N LEU A 86 -0.96 10.38 10.00
CA LEU A 86 -2.25 10.73 9.41
C LEU A 86 -2.16 11.94 8.48
N GLU A 87 -1.35 12.95 8.84
CA GLU A 87 -1.13 14.10 7.96
C GLU A 87 -0.38 13.71 6.68
N ARG A 88 0.65 12.86 6.79
CA ARG A 88 1.35 12.32 5.62
C ARG A 88 0.39 11.52 4.73
N TRP A 89 -0.46 10.70 5.33
CA TRP A 89 -1.42 9.88 4.60
C TRP A 89 -2.44 10.73 3.83
N LYS A 90 -2.98 11.76 4.47
CA LYS A 90 -3.87 12.71 3.79
C LYS A 90 -3.19 13.37 2.61
N ALA A 91 -1.92 13.76 2.76
CA ALA A 91 -1.15 14.39 1.69
C ALA A 91 -0.95 13.44 0.50
N VAL A 92 -0.52 12.21 0.74
CA VAL A 92 -0.29 11.23 -0.34
C VAL A 92 -1.59 10.86 -1.03
N ARG A 93 -2.69 10.72 -0.29
CA ARG A 93 -4.01 10.45 -0.86
C ARG A 93 -4.50 11.59 -1.74
N ARG A 94 -4.29 12.82 -1.33
CA ARG A 94 -4.64 14.01 -2.11
C ARG A 94 -3.84 14.06 -3.41
N GLU A 95 -2.54 13.85 -3.34
CA GLU A 95 -1.67 13.86 -4.52
C GLU A 95 -1.99 12.71 -5.49
N THR A 96 -2.28 11.54 -4.97
CA THR A 96 -2.70 10.38 -5.77
C THR A 96 -4.00 10.68 -6.51
N GLY A 97 -4.97 11.26 -5.82
CA GLY A 97 -6.24 11.67 -6.43
C GLY A 97 -6.06 12.69 -7.54
N THR A 98 -5.21 13.69 -7.33
CA THR A 98 -4.88 14.69 -8.34
C THR A 98 -4.24 14.05 -9.58
N TYR A 99 -3.33 13.10 -9.36
CA TYR A 99 -2.67 12.38 -10.44
C TYR A 99 -3.67 11.56 -11.27
N ILE A 100 -4.57 10.85 -10.60
CA ILE A 100 -5.60 10.03 -11.26
C ILE A 100 -6.53 10.91 -12.11
N GLU A 101 -6.96 12.06 -11.60
CA GLU A 101 -7.79 13.00 -12.34
C GLU A 101 -7.07 13.55 -13.57
N ALA A 102 -5.78 13.83 -13.47
CA ALA A 102 -4.97 14.36 -14.56
C ALA A 102 -4.78 13.36 -15.70
N ILE A 103 -4.67 12.06 -15.39
CA ILE A 103 -4.50 11.01 -16.40
C ILE A 103 -5.80 10.75 -17.15
N GLY A 104 -6.93 10.78 -16.45
CA GLY A 104 -8.24 10.48 -17.03
C GLY A 104 -8.40 9.01 -17.42
N GLN A 105 -9.60 8.67 -17.93
CA GLN A 105 -9.94 7.29 -18.28
C GLN A 105 -9.27 6.80 -19.55
N GLU A 106 -8.86 7.69 -20.42
CA GLU A 106 -8.25 7.34 -21.73
C GLU A 106 -6.94 6.59 -21.58
N ASN A 107 -6.23 6.82 -20.48
CA ASN A 107 -4.93 6.22 -20.19
C ASN A 107 -5.00 5.12 -19.10
N ALA A 108 -6.19 4.66 -18.76
CA ALA A 108 -6.39 3.71 -17.67
C ALA A 108 -5.72 2.35 -17.92
N ALA A 109 -5.51 1.98 -19.19
CA ALA A 109 -4.85 0.73 -19.56
C ALA A 109 -3.31 0.83 -19.60
N ASP A 110 -2.75 2.02 -19.43
CA ASP A 110 -1.31 2.20 -19.41
C ASP A 110 -0.73 1.57 -18.14
N LEU A 111 0.44 0.93 -18.28
CA LEU A 111 1.16 0.37 -17.13
C LEU A 111 1.80 1.51 -16.34
N VAL A 112 1.51 1.59 -15.06
CA VAL A 112 1.89 2.74 -14.24
C VAL A 112 2.68 2.37 -12.97
N TYR A 113 2.63 1.11 -12.55
CA TYR A 113 3.24 0.67 -11.30
C TYR A 113 3.76 -0.77 -11.44
N ARG A 114 4.89 -1.07 -10.79
CA ARG A 114 5.43 -2.43 -10.72
C ARG A 114 5.25 -2.99 -9.31
N HIS A 115 4.38 -3.96 -9.16
CA HIS A 115 4.25 -4.72 -7.92
C HIS A 115 5.40 -5.74 -7.82
N PRO A 116 6.02 -5.93 -6.65
CA PRO A 116 7.16 -6.84 -6.50
C PRO A 116 6.90 -8.28 -6.95
N PHE A 117 5.67 -8.78 -6.81
CA PHE A 117 5.30 -10.15 -7.17
C PHE A 117 4.51 -10.22 -8.47
N ALA A 118 3.54 -9.33 -8.67
CA ALA A 118 2.65 -9.36 -9.82
C ALA A 118 3.25 -8.71 -11.08
N GLY A 119 4.32 -7.93 -10.92
CA GLY A 119 4.93 -7.20 -12.02
C GLY A 119 4.15 -5.94 -12.40
N PRO A 120 4.24 -5.49 -13.66
CA PRO A 120 3.58 -4.26 -14.09
C PRO A 120 2.05 -4.32 -13.98
N LEU A 121 1.46 -3.26 -13.45
CA LEU A 121 0.01 -3.10 -13.29
C LEU A 121 -0.47 -1.86 -14.01
N ASP A 122 -1.69 -1.92 -14.55
CA ASP A 122 -2.36 -0.73 -15.06
C ASP A 122 -2.97 0.10 -13.90
N MET A 123 -3.59 1.22 -14.23
CA MET A 123 -4.17 2.11 -13.22
C MET A 123 -5.28 1.42 -12.41
N ALA A 124 -6.17 0.70 -13.07
CA ALA A 124 -7.29 0.02 -12.39
C ALA A 124 -6.78 -1.05 -11.43
N GLU A 125 -5.80 -1.83 -11.85
CA GLU A 125 -5.18 -2.86 -11.00
C GLU A 125 -4.42 -2.24 -9.82
N THR A 126 -3.71 -1.14 -10.06
CA THR A 126 -2.99 -0.41 -9.01
C THR A 126 -3.96 0.12 -7.96
N LEU A 127 -5.06 0.73 -8.37
CA LEU A 127 -6.09 1.22 -7.45
C LEU A 127 -6.74 0.08 -6.67
N ARG A 128 -7.03 -1.03 -7.33
CA ARG A 128 -7.56 -2.21 -6.66
C ARG A 128 -6.58 -2.74 -5.61
N PHE A 129 -5.30 -2.78 -5.92
CA PHE A 129 -4.28 -3.19 -4.95
C PHE A 129 -4.25 -2.25 -3.74
N ILE A 130 -4.29 -0.94 -3.97
CA ILE A 130 -4.33 0.05 -2.88
C ILE A 130 -5.53 -0.22 -1.96
N ASP A 131 -6.71 -0.45 -2.52
CA ASP A 131 -7.93 -0.70 -1.76
C ASP A 131 -7.84 -1.98 -0.93
N VAL A 132 -7.44 -3.09 -1.52
CA VAL A 132 -7.37 -4.36 -0.78
C VAL A 132 -6.24 -4.36 0.25
N HIS A 133 -5.15 -3.67 -0.03
CA HIS A 133 -4.04 -3.49 0.91
C HIS A 133 -4.48 -2.66 2.12
N PHE A 134 -5.20 -1.58 1.88
CA PHE A 134 -5.81 -0.77 2.92
C PHE A 134 -6.77 -1.61 3.79
N ASP A 135 -7.71 -2.31 3.17
CA ASP A 135 -8.70 -3.11 3.89
C ASP A 135 -8.05 -4.22 4.73
N ASN A 136 -7.00 -4.85 4.20
CA ASN A 136 -6.23 -5.87 4.91
C ASN A 136 -5.65 -5.30 6.22
N HIS A 137 -5.00 -4.14 6.14
CA HIS A 137 -4.40 -3.52 7.31
C HIS A 137 -5.45 -2.94 8.27
N MET A 138 -6.57 -2.45 7.77
CA MET A 138 -7.66 -1.97 8.63
C MET A 138 -8.27 -3.11 9.44
N ARG A 139 -8.45 -4.29 8.85
CA ARG A 139 -8.91 -5.48 9.59
C ARG A 139 -7.93 -5.87 10.71
N HIS A 140 -6.63 -5.77 10.43
CA HIS A 140 -5.60 -6.01 11.43
C HIS A 140 -5.69 -4.99 12.58
N ILE A 141 -5.85 -3.70 12.26
CA ILE A 141 -6.02 -2.64 13.25
C ILE A 141 -7.26 -2.90 14.11
N ASP A 142 -8.37 -3.29 13.50
CA ASP A 142 -9.60 -3.60 14.23
C ASP A 142 -9.41 -4.78 15.18
N THR A 143 -8.62 -5.76 14.79
CA THR A 143 -8.25 -6.89 15.67
C THR A 143 -7.47 -6.41 16.89
N ILE A 144 -6.54 -5.48 16.73
CA ILE A 144 -5.79 -4.90 17.85
C ILE A 144 -6.72 -4.11 18.77
N LYS A 145 -7.63 -3.31 18.21
CA LYS A 145 -8.58 -2.49 18.99
C LYS A 145 -9.54 -3.35 19.82
N ALA A 146 -9.83 -4.58 19.39
CA ALA A 146 -10.73 -5.49 20.09
C ALA A 146 -10.07 -6.19 21.28
N GLN A 147 -8.76 -6.09 21.46
CA GLN A 147 -8.02 -6.67 22.59
C GLN A 147 -7.93 -5.70 23.83
#